data_237d500884ca31288b5557b78dcee463
#
_entry.id   237d500884ca31288b5557b78dcee463
#
_cell.length_a   1.000
_cell.length_b   1.000
_cell.length_c   1.000
_cell.angle_alpha   90.00
_cell.angle_beta   90.00
_cell.angle_gamma   90.00
#
_symmetry.space_group_name_H-M   'P 1'
#
loop_
_entity.id
_entity.type
_entity.pdbx_description
1 polymer ?
#
loop_
_entity_poly.entity_id
_entity_poly.type
_entity_poly.pdbx_seq_one_letter_code
_entity_poly.pdbx_strand_id
1 'polypeptide(L)'
;MTSVVKSTPFEADFAQCALYLSEANPSAALRFVDAVERAIGLVASFPDLGPVWRYGPRKHSTRFLLVPGFHNYLTFYRHEGGEIRMGRLLHGAQDLRDLLED
;
A
#
# COMPACT_ATOMS: atom_id res chain seq x y z
N MET A 1 2.18 -6.84 18.46
CA MET A 1 1.80 -6.32 17.16
C MET A 1 1.98 -4.81 17.13
N THR A 2 2.55 -4.29 16.07
CA THR A 2 2.82 -2.87 15.91
C THR A 2 1.52 -2.14 15.56
N SER A 3 1.31 -0.96 16.12
CA SER A 3 0.12 -0.18 15.79
C SER A 3 0.21 0.35 14.36
N VAL A 4 -0.94 0.54 13.72
CA VAL A 4 -1.02 0.98 12.33
C VAL A 4 -1.81 2.27 12.22
N VAL A 5 -1.25 3.23 11.48
CA VAL A 5 -1.93 4.48 11.13
C VAL A 5 -2.04 4.52 9.61
N LYS A 6 -3.23 4.83 9.13
CA LYS A 6 -3.48 5.00 7.69
C LYS A 6 -3.54 6.49 7.39
N SER A 7 -2.65 6.97 6.51
CA SER A 7 -2.67 8.38 6.13
C SER A 7 -3.91 8.70 5.30
N THR A 8 -4.27 9.99 5.25
CA THR A 8 -5.38 10.43 4.43
C THR A 8 -5.17 10.09 2.94
N PRO A 9 -3.97 10.31 2.36
CA PRO A 9 -3.73 9.88 0.98
C PRO A 9 -3.88 8.37 0.78
N PHE A 10 -3.44 7.56 1.75
CA PHE A 10 -3.60 6.10 1.65
C PHE A 10 -5.08 5.72 1.60
N GLU A 11 -5.88 6.29 2.48
CA GLU A 11 -7.31 5.99 2.52
C GLU A 11 -8.02 6.42 1.24
N ALA A 12 -7.65 7.57 0.68
CA ALA A 12 -8.19 8.04 -0.58
C ALA A 12 -7.80 7.11 -1.73
N ASP A 13 -6.53 6.70 -1.79
CA ASP A 13 -6.05 5.75 -2.79
C ASP A 13 -6.84 4.43 -2.70
N PHE A 14 -7.02 3.92 -1.48
CA PHE A 14 -7.68 2.64 -1.25
C PHE A 14 -9.14 2.70 -1.73
N ALA A 15 -9.86 3.74 -1.35
CA ALA A 15 -11.24 3.92 -1.76
C ALA A 15 -11.35 4.01 -3.28
N GLN A 16 -10.45 4.75 -3.91
CA GLN A 16 -10.48 4.95 -5.36
C GLN A 16 -10.18 3.66 -6.11
N CYS A 17 -9.21 2.88 -5.66
CA CYS A 17 -8.88 1.60 -6.27
C CYS A 17 -10.05 0.62 -6.14
N ALA A 18 -10.65 0.54 -4.96
CA ALA A 18 -11.78 -0.35 -4.75
C ALA A 18 -12.98 0.03 -5.62
N LEU A 19 -13.24 1.32 -5.74
CA LEU A 19 -14.33 1.81 -6.59
C LEU A 19 -14.07 1.45 -8.05
N TYR A 20 -12.86 1.70 -8.53
CA TYR A 20 -12.50 1.38 -9.92
C TYR A 20 -12.70 -0.11 -10.21
N LEU A 21 -12.24 -0.97 -9.31
CA LEU A 21 -12.40 -2.42 -9.49
C LEU A 21 -13.88 -2.84 -9.44
N SER A 22 -14.67 -2.18 -8.58
CA SER A 22 -16.09 -2.53 -8.43
C SER A 22 -16.90 -2.24 -9.67
N GLU A 23 -16.49 -1.25 -10.46
CA GLU A 23 -17.18 -0.91 -11.69
C GLU A 23 -17.08 -2.02 -12.73
N ALA A 24 -15.94 -2.72 -12.75
CA ALA A 24 -15.72 -3.83 -13.67
C ALA A 24 -16.14 -5.16 -13.08
N ASN A 25 -15.92 -5.37 -11.77
CA ASN A 25 -16.18 -6.66 -11.13
C ASN A 25 -16.32 -6.46 -9.61
N PRO A 26 -17.57 -6.40 -9.10
CA PRO A 26 -17.80 -6.19 -7.66
C PRO A 26 -17.15 -7.25 -6.77
N SER A 27 -17.11 -8.50 -7.24
CA SER A 27 -16.47 -9.58 -6.47
C SER A 27 -14.97 -9.35 -6.34
N ALA A 28 -14.32 -8.87 -7.41
CA ALA A 28 -12.89 -8.55 -7.36
C ALA A 28 -12.61 -7.42 -6.38
N ALA A 29 -13.50 -6.42 -6.32
CA ALA A 29 -13.34 -5.32 -5.37
C ALA A 29 -13.35 -5.81 -3.93
N LEU A 30 -14.24 -6.74 -3.59
CA LEU A 30 -14.30 -7.31 -2.25
C LEU A 30 -13.02 -8.08 -1.92
N ARG A 31 -12.53 -8.88 -2.88
CA ARG A 31 -11.27 -9.61 -2.69
C ARG A 31 -10.08 -8.66 -2.54
N PHE A 32 -10.11 -7.53 -3.25
CA PHE A 32 -9.06 -6.52 -3.15
C PHE A 32 -9.03 -5.89 -1.76
N VAL A 33 -10.19 -5.53 -1.22
CA VAL A 33 -10.28 -4.97 0.13
C VAL A 33 -9.68 -5.94 1.14
N ASP A 34 -10.05 -7.22 1.06
CA ASP A 34 -9.52 -8.25 1.96
C ASP A 34 -8.00 -8.39 1.79
N ALA A 35 -7.52 -8.34 0.55
CA ALA A 35 -6.08 -8.49 0.28
C ALA A 35 -5.28 -7.32 0.84
N VAL A 36 -5.80 -6.09 0.73
CA VAL A 36 -5.13 -4.92 1.30
C VAL A 36 -5.10 -5.00 2.82
N GLU A 37 -6.20 -5.39 3.44
CA GLU A 37 -6.25 -5.56 4.90
C GLU A 37 -5.28 -6.65 5.35
N ARG A 38 -5.13 -7.71 4.56
CA ARG A 38 -4.15 -8.76 4.87
C ARG A 38 -2.72 -8.25 4.75
N ALA A 39 -2.43 -7.44 3.73
CA ALA A 39 -1.12 -6.82 3.57
C ALA A 39 -0.79 -5.94 4.78
N ILE A 40 -1.74 -5.15 5.25
CA ILE A 40 -1.56 -4.31 6.43
C ILE A 40 -1.26 -5.17 7.65
N GLY A 41 -2.00 -6.26 7.84
CA GLY A 41 -1.75 -7.20 8.95
C GLY A 41 -0.37 -7.82 8.90
N LEU A 42 0.11 -8.14 7.68
CA LEU A 42 1.45 -8.70 7.51
C LEU A 42 2.53 -7.72 7.94
N VAL A 43 2.45 -6.46 7.50
CA VAL A 43 3.47 -5.49 7.88
C VAL A 43 3.36 -5.08 9.35
N ALA A 44 2.17 -5.12 9.94
CA ALA A 44 2.00 -4.89 11.37
C ALA A 44 2.67 -5.97 12.20
N SER A 45 2.65 -7.22 11.72
CA SER A 45 3.28 -8.35 12.39
C SER A 45 4.78 -8.44 12.10
N PHE A 46 5.19 -8.05 10.87
CA PHE A 46 6.57 -8.13 10.42
C PHE A 46 6.94 -6.80 9.73
N PRO A 47 7.26 -5.76 10.51
CA PRO A 47 7.44 -4.42 9.95
C PRO A 47 8.52 -4.30 8.86
N ASP A 48 9.53 -5.16 8.89
CA ASP A 48 10.61 -5.11 7.90
C ASP A 48 10.39 -6.09 6.75
N LEU A 49 9.18 -6.65 6.63
CA LEU A 49 8.86 -7.63 5.60
C LEU A 49 9.04 -7.05 4.20
N GLY A 50 8.55 -5.85 3.96
CA GLY A 50 8.66 -5.23 2.64
C GLY A 50 10.06 -4.70 2.38
N PRO A 51 10.56 -4.84 1.13
CA PRO A 51 11.85 -4.26 0.77
C PRO A 51 11.81 -2.73 0.82
N VAL A 52 12.99 -2.15 0.96
CA VAL A 52 13.13 -0.70 0.97
C VAL A 52 12.92 -0.17 -0.44
N TRP A 53 12.11 0.88 -0.56
CA TRP A 53 11.91 1.59 -1.82
C TRP A 53 13.10 2.50 -2.05
N ARG A 54 13.78 2.34 -3.18
CA ARG A 54 15.07 2.99 -3.41
C ARG A 54 14.99 4.20 -4.35
N TYR A 55 13.79 4.72 -4.56
CA TYR A 55 13.57 5.83 -5.47
C TYR A 55 12.87 6.96 -4.74
N GLY A 56 13.07 8.20 -5.24
CA GLY A 56 12.41 9.36 -4.69
C GLY A 56 13.05 9.89 -3.41
N PRO A 57 12.50 10.97 -2.85
CA PRO A 57 13.11 11.69 -1.73
C PRO A 57 13.13 10.91 -0.42
N ARG A 58 12.28 9.90 -0.26
CA ARG A 58 12.21 9.11 0.98
C ARG A 58 12.72 7.68 0.79
N LYS A 59 13.66 7.50 -0.12
CA LYS A 59 14.10 6.17 -0.54
C LYS A 59 14.70 5.30 0.57
N HIS A 60 15.16 5.89 1.65
CA HIS A 60 15.78 5.12 2.73
C HIS A 60 14.84 4.86 3.91
N SER A 61 13.64 5.41 3.88
CA SER A 61 12.69 5.25 4.98
C SER A 61 11.38 4.62 4.57
N THR A 62 11.17 4.41 3.27
CA THR A 62 9.93 3.85 2.74
C THR A 62 10.14 2.40 2.33
N ARG A 63 9.21 1.56 2.72
CA ARG A 63 9.15 0.16 2.29
C ARG A 63 7.89 -0.06 1.48
N PHE A 64 7.84 -1.16 0.73
CA PHE A 64 6.65 -1.48 -0.04
C PHE A 64 6.34 -2.96 0.02
N LEU A 65 5.09 -3.30 -0.29
CA LEU A 65 4.64 -4.67 -0.39
C LEU A 65 3.59 -4.76 -1.49
N LEU A 66 3.69 -5.78 -2.32
CA LEU A 66 2.65 -6.04 -3.32
C LEU A 66 1.39 -6.51 -2.61
N VAL A 67 0.24 -6.10 -3.12
CA VAL A 67 -1.03 -6.57 -2.57
C VAL A 67 -1.22 -8.04 -2.98
N PRO A 68 -1.40 -8.98 -2.03
CA PRO A 68 -1.53 -10.40 -2.36
C PRO A 68 -2.66 -10.66 -3.36
N GLY A 69 -2.33 -11.32 -4.47
CA GLY A 69 -3.30 -11.61 -5.52
C GLY A 69 -3.58 -10.45 -6.47
N PHE A 70 -3.00 -9.27 -6.22
CA PHE A 70 -3.18 -8.08 -7.04
C PHE A 70 -1.81 -7.44 -7.25
N HIS A 71 -0.94 -8.11 -7.97
CA HIS A 71 0.47 -7.75 -8.07
C HIS A 71 0.75 -6.44 -8.81
N ASN A 72 -0.25 -5.85 -9.43
CA ASN A 72 -0.12 -4.52 -10.03
C ASN A 72 -0.30 -3.40 -9.02
N TYR A 73 -0.67 -3.73 -7.78
CA TYR A 73 -0.90 -2.74 -6.73
C TYR A 73 0.15 -2.88 -5.65
N LEU A 74 0.66 -1.73 -5.20
CA LEU A 74 1.70 -1.66 -4.18
C LEU A 74 1.23 -0.82 -3.01
N THR A 75 1.48 -1.32 -1.79
CA THR A 75 1.30 -0.53 -0.58
C THR A 75 2.66 -0.01 -0.16
N PHE A 76 2.74 1.29 0.12
CA PHE A 76 3.96 1.94 0.60
C PHE A 76 3.77 2.32 2.06
N TYR A 77 4.75 2.00 2.89
CA TYR A 77 4.64 2.24 4.31
C TYR A 77 5.99 2.59 4.93
N ARG A 78 5.94 3.12 6.14
CA ARG A 78 7.13 3.38 6.95
C ARG A 78 6.94 2.80 8.34
N HIS A 79 8.02 2.31 8.91
CA HIS A 79 8.04 1.82 10.29
C HIS A 79 8.84 2.80 11.13
N GLU A 80 8.19 3.54 11.99
CA GLU A 80 8.82 4.55 12.83
C GLU A 80 8.26 4.49 14.24
N GLY A 81 9.16 4.42 15.24
CA GLY A 81 8.75 4.53 16.63
C GLY A 81 7.71 3.54 17.09
N GLY A 82 7.79 2.29 16.64
CA GLY A 82 6.83 1.26 17.01
C GLY A 82 5.48 1.38 16.30
N GLU A 83 5.41 2.20 15.26
CA GLU A 83 4.20 2.45 14.51
C GLU A 83 4.44 2.20 13.01
N ILE A 84 3.45 1.61 12.36
CA ILE A 84 3.44 1.47 10.90
C ILE A 84 2.57 2.60 10.34
N ARG A 85 3.13 3.38 9.42
CA ARG A 85 2.39 4.40 8.70
C ARG A 85 2.17 3.95 7.26
N MET A 86 0.91 3.62 6.93
CA MET A 86 0.54 3.32 5.55
C MET A 86 0.44 4.65 4.81
N GLY A 87 1.34 4.88 3.84
CA GLY A 87 1.46 6.17 3.18
C GLY A 87 0.69 6.28 1.87
N ARG A 88 0.81 5.29 1.00
CA ARG A 88 0.16 5.30 -0.30
C ARG A 88 -0.22 3.88 -0.74
N LEU A 89 -1.22 3.79 -1.59
CA LEU A 89 -1.61 2.55 -2.27
C LEU A 89 -1.71 2.88 -3.75
N LEU A 90 -0.80 2.36 -4.56
CA LEU A 90 -0.67 2.80 -5.94
C LEU A 90 -0.72 1.63 -6.92
N HIS A 91 -1.24 1.91 -8.12
CA HIS A 91 -1.18 0.98 -9.24
C HIS A 91 0.18 1.17 -9.92
N GLY A 92 0.97 0.10 -10.00
CA GLY A 92 2.35 0.20 -10.46
C GLY A 92 2.49 0.77 -11.87
N ALA A 93 1.61 0.37 -12.79
CA ALA A 93 1.72 0.82 -14.17
C ALA A 93 1.25 2.26 -14.38
N GLN A 94 0.31 2.74 -13.57
CA GLN A 94 -0.32 4.06 -13.78
C GLN A 94 0.23 5.14 -12.86
N ASP A 95 0.53 4.79 -11.62
CA ASP A 95 0.81 5.78 -10.57
C ASP A 95 2.29 5.87 -10.20
N LEU A 96 3.07 4.84 -10.54
CA LEU A 96 4.45 4.76 -10.10
C LEU A 96 5.32 5.85 -10.69
N ARG A 97 5.00 6.27 -11.91
CA ARG A 97 5.73 7.36 -12.56
C ARG A 97 5.69 8.63 -11.73
N ASP A 98 4.51 9.00 -11.23
CA ASP A 98 4.36 10.20 -10.41
C ASP A 98 5.18 10.09 -9.13
N LEU A 99 5.22 8.91 -8.54
CA LEU A 99 6.02 8.67 -7.35
C LEU A 99 7.50 8.81 -7.63
N LEU A 100 7.96 8.35 -8.80
CA LEU A 100 9.37 8.42 -9.17
C LEU A 100 9.84 9.83 -9.52
N GLU A 101 8.94 10.68 -9.98
CA GLU A 101 9.26 12.05 -10.38
C GLU A 101 9.33 13.02 -9.21
N ASP A 102 8.84 12.62 -8.04
CA ASP A 102 8.85 13.49 -6.84
C ASP A 102 10.26 13.56 -6.19
#